data_fd9900fd57dd3953079777f0c7423b61
#
_entry.id   fd9900fd57dd3953079777f0c7423b61
#
_cell.length_a   1.000
_cell.length_b   1.000
_cell.length_c   1.000
_cell.angle_alpha   90.00
_cell.angle_beta   90.00
_cell.angle_gamma   90.00
#
_symmetry.space_group_name_H-M   'P 1'
#
loop_
_entity.id
_entity.type
_entity.pdbx_description
1 polymer ?
#
loop_
_entity_poly.entity_id
_entity_poly.type
_entity_poly.pdbx_seq_one_letter_code
_entity_poly.pdbx_strand_id
1 'polypeptide(L)'
;MTQVKNQDGKMFLRFFTTDINFYKTFFPLLFVITLQQLAALAVNMADNIMLGTYTELALSGATLVNQIQFTLQQLASGIGVGIVVLASQYWGKKETAPIRSIISFGVKTGLLVGVIFFAVTFFFPSQVLSLLTSDKATIAEGVKYLKIICFTYIIFSVSNSLMYSLQSIETAAVGTVMSISTICI
;
A
#
# COMPACT_ATOMS: atom_id res chain seq x y z
N MET A 1 -27.58 -31.05 -32.60
CA MET A 1 -26.31 -31.05 -31.85
C MET A 1 -25.29 -29.99 -32.31
N THR A 2 -25.58 -29.17 -33.31
CA THR A 2 -24.61 -28.19 -33.92
C THR A 2 -24.75 -26.77 -33.39
N GLN A 3 -25.75 -26.44 -32.61
CA GLN A 3 -25.97 -25.07 -32.09
C GLN A 3 -25.22 -24.77 -30.78
N VAL A 4 -24.89 -25.78 -29.98
CA VAL A 4 -24.22 -25.59 -28.66
C VAL A 4 -22.75 -25.25 -28.82
N LYS A 5 -22.09 -25.81 -29.83
CA LYS A 5 -20.64 -25.60 -30.08
C LYS A 5 -20.27 -24.18 -30.53
N ASN A 6 -21.23 -23.38 -31.00
CA ASN A 6 -20.98 -22.01 -31.47
C ASN A 6 -21.16 -20.93 -30.39
N GLN A 7 -21.75 -21.30 -29.25
CA GLN A 7 -21.92 -20.38 -28.11
C GLN A 7 -20.65 -20.32 -27.23
N ASP A 8 -19.96 -21.46 -27.07
CA ASP A 8 -18.75 -21.52 -26.25
C ASP A 8 -17.58 -20.71 -26.88
N GLY A 9 -17.45 -20.74 -28.21
CA GLY A 9 -16.46 -19.94 -28.91
C GLY A 9 -16.71 -18.42 -28.82
N LYS A 10 -17.97 -17.99 -28.81
CA LYS A 10 -18.33 -16.58 -28.64
C LYS A 10 -18.23 -16.11 -27.17
N MET A 11 -18.38 -17.00 -26.21
CA MET A 11 -18.21 -16.70 -24.80
C MET A 11 -16.72 -16.49 -24.47
N PHE A 12 -15.84 -17.31 -25.04
CA PHE A 12 -14.38 -17.16 -24.85
C PHE A 12 -13.82 -15.86 -25.47
N LEU A 13 -14.37 -15.45 -26.64
CA LEU A 13 -13.99 -14.19 -27.29
C LEU A 13 -14.55 -12.94 -26.56
N ARG A 14 -15.55 -13.07 -25.72
CA ARG A 14 -16.06 -11.97 -24.87
C ARG A 14 -15.14 -11.63 -23.71
N PHE A 15 -14.22 -12.51 -23.34
CA PHE A 15 -13.17 -12.22 -22.34
C PHE A 15 -12.03 -11.34 -22.89
N PHE A 16 -11.85 -11.29 -24.21
CA PHE A 16 -10.86 -10.44 -24.84
C PHE A 16 -11.58 -9.25 -25.49
N THR A 17 -11.40 -8.08 -24.90
CA THR A 17 -11.88 -6.83 -25.51
C THR A 17 -11.10 -6.58 -26.78
N THR A 18 -11.77 -6.51 -27.94
CA THR A 18 -11.15 -6.26 -29.25
C THR A 18 -10.98 -4.75 -29.51
N ASP A 19 -11.24 -3.91 -28.50
CA ASP A 19 -11.16 -2.46 -28.64
C ASP A 19 -9.70 -2.00 -28.51
N ILE A 20 -9.16 -1.54 -29.64
CA ILE A 20 -7.77 -1.07 -29.74
C ILE A 20 -7.51 0.19 -28.88
N ASN A 21 -8.55 0.98 -28.61
CA ASN A 21 -8.44 2.16 -27.75
C ASN A 21 -8.27 1.78 -26.28
N PHE A 22 -8.91 0.68 -25.85
CA PHE A 22 -8.69 0.12 -24.52
C PHE A 22 -7.21 -0.25 -24.31
N TYR A 23 -6.60 -0.96 -25.26
CA TYR A 23 -5.21 -1.38 -25.16
C TYR A 23 -4.23 -0.20 -25.21
N LYS A 24 -4.51 0.81 -26.00
CA LYS A 24 -3.70 2.05 -26.05
C LYS A 24 -3.68 2.82 -24.74
N THR A 25 -4.73 2.74 -23.94
CA THR A 25 -4.79 3.36 -22.62
C THR A 25 -4.25 2.44 -21.54
N PHE A 26 -4.55 1.14 -21.64
CA PHE A 26 -4.19 0.14 -20.62
C PHE A 26 -2.67 -0.10 -20.56
N PHE A 27 -1.99 -0.32 -21.70
CA PHE A 27 -0.56 -0.63 -21.70
C PHE A 27 0.33 0.48 -21.15
N PRO A 28 0.14 1.77 -21.49
CA PRO A 28 0.92 2.85 -20.88
C PRO A 28 0.70 2.95 -19.37
N LEU A 29 -0.53 2.81 -18.89
CA LEU A 29 -0.82 2.82 -17.46
C LEU A 29 -0.15 1.64 -16.75
N LEU A 30 -0.26 0.44 -17.29
CA LEU A 30 0.38 -0.76 -16.76
C LEU A 30 1.90 -0.59 -16.70
N PHE A 31 2.50 -0.07 -17.76
CA PHE A 31 3.95 0.17 -17.84
C PHE A 31 4.41 1.17 -16.76
N VAL A 32 3.69 2.30 -16.62
CA VAL A 32 4.02 3.32 -15.61
C VAL A 32 3.91 2.75 -14.19
N ILE A 33 2.82 2.03 -13.88
CA ILE A 33 2.63 1.40 -12.56
C ILE A 33 3.73 0.38 -12.30
N THR A 34 4.07 -0.46 -13.28
CA THR A 34 5.14 -1.46 -13.13
C THR A 34 6.49 -0.79 -12.87
N LEU A 35 6.81 0.28 -13.60
CA LEU A 35 8.05 1.02 -13.41
C LEU A 35 8.13 1.67 -12.02
N GLN A 36 7.02 2.21 -11.51
CA GLN A 36 6.93 2.75 -10.15
C GLN A 36 7.20 1.66 -9.10
N GLN A 37 6.63 0.46 -9.26
CA GLN A 37 6.84 -0.65 -8.33
C GLN A 37 8.29 -1.14 -8.37
N LEU A 38 8.90 -1.22 -9.54
CA LEU A 38 10.31 -1.58 -9.68
C LEU A 38 11.22 -0.54 -9.01
N ALA A 39 10.94 0.75 -9.17
CA ALA A 39 11.70 1.81 -8.51
C ALA A 39 11.57 1.72 -6.97
N ALA A 40 10.36 1.49 -6.44
CA ALA A 40 10.15 1.30 -5.02
C ALA A 40 10.92 0.08 -4.46
N LEU A 41 10.94 -1.03 -5.21
CA LEU A 41 11.74 -2.20 -4.85
C LEU A 41 13.24 -1.91 -4.85
N ALA A 42 13.74 -1.14 -5.83
CA ALA A 42 15.16 -0.77 -5.91
C ALA A 42 15.59 0.09 -4.70
N VAL A 43 14.74 1.04 -4.27
CA VAL A 43 14.99 1.85 -3.06
C VAL A 43 15.04 0.95 -1.82
N ASN A 44 14.07 0.06 -1.63
CA ASN A 44 14.07 -0.88 -0.50
C ASN A 44 15.31 -1.79 -0.49
N MET A 45 15.79 -2.23 -1.67
CA MET A 45 17.04 -3.00 -1.77
C MET A 45 18.26 -2.16 -1.38
N ALA A 46 18.32 -0.90 -1.82
CA ALA A 46 19.41 0.01 -1.46
C ALA A 46 19.45 0.24 0.06
N ASP A 47 18.33 0.48 0.71
CA ASP A 47 18.23 0.63 2.16
C ASP A 47 18.73 -0.62 2.90
N ASN A 48 18.35 -1.81 2.45
CA ASN A 48 18.80 -3.07 3.05
C ASN A 48 20.32 -3.28 2.87
N ILE A 49 20.88 -2.90 1.72
CA ILE A 49 22.34 -2.97 1.48
C ILE A 49 23.06 -1.99 2.41
N MET A 50 22.57 -0.77 2.55
CA MET A 50 23.16 0.24 3.45
C MET A 50 23.14 -0.23 4.91
N LEU A 51 22.03 -0.78 5.38
CA LEU A 51 21.93 -1.34 6.73
C LEU A 51 22.85 -2.53 6.93
N GLY A 52 22.96 -3.42 5.93
CA GLY A 52 23.84 -4.60 5.98
C GLY A 52 25.33 -4.27 6.06
N THR A 53 25.77 -3.13 5.50
CA THR A 53 27.15 -2.68 5.59
C THR A 53 27.52 -2.15 6.98
N TYR A 54 26.53 -1.79 7.80
CA TYR A 54 26.79 -1.27 9.14
C TYR A 54 27.03 -2.41 10.16
N THR A 55 26.05 -3.28 10.38
CA THR A 55 26.19 -4.53 11.17
C THR A 55 25.08 -5.52 10.82
N GLU A 56 25.36 -6.83 10.92
CA GLU A 56 24.35 -7.89 10.71
C GLU A 56 23.20 -7.78 11.74
N LEU A 57 23.49 -7.36 12.96
CA LEU A 57 22.49 -7.17 14.02
C LEU A 57 21.55 -6.01 13.70
N ALA A 58 22.09 -4.89 13.16
CA ALA A 58 21.26 -3.74 12.77
C ALA A 58 20.33 -4.12 11.60
N LEU A 59 20.83 -4.84 10.59
CA LEU A 59 20.03 -5.35 9.48
C LEU A 59 18.92 -6.28 9.97
N SER A 60 19.25 -7.22 10.86
CA SER A 60 18.28 -8.15 11.44
C SER A 60 17.21 -7.42 12.24
N GLY A 61 17.59 -6.44 13.07
CA GLY A 61 16.67 -5.61 13.83
C GLY A 61 15.74 -4.78 12.94
N ALA A 62 16.27 -4.15 11.89
CA ALA A 62 15.48 -3.41 10.92
C ALA A 62 14.51 -4.30 10.14
N THR A 63 14.91 -5.52 9.79
CA THR A 63 14.04 -6.50 9.11
C THR A 63 12.82 -6.85 9.95
N LEU A 64 13.00 -7.04 11.28
CA LEU A 64 11.87 -7.28 12.19
C LEU A 64 10.92 -6.09 12.25
N VAL A 65 11.46 -4.88 12.31
CA VAL A 65 10.63 -3.66 12.30
C VAL A 65 9.89 -3.50 10.97
N ASN A 66 10.53 -3.81 9.85
CA ASN A 66 9.90 -3.83 8.53
C ASN A 66 8.74 -4.83 8.45
N GLN A 67 8.80 -5.95 9.17
CA GLN A 67 7.68 -6.89 9.24
C GLN A 67 6.45 -6.28 9.94
N ILE A 68 6.67 -5.48 10.99
CA ILE A 68 5.60 -4.73 11.66
C ILE A 68 5.02 -3.67 10.72
N GLN A 69 5.88 -2.93 10.04
CA GLN A 69 5.50 -1.94 9.02
C GLN A 69 4.68 -2.59 7.90
N PHE A 70 5.08 -3.76 7.42
CA PHE A 70 4.35 -4.51 6.39
C PHE A 70 2.94 -4.88 6.86
N THR A 71 2.80 -5.31 8.12
CA THR A 71 1.49 -5.63 8.70
C THR A 71 0.58 -4.40 8.74
N LEU A 72 1.10 -3.24 9.17
CA LEU A 72 0.37 -1.97 9.13
C LEU A 72 -0.04 -1.61 7.71
N GLN A 73 0.87 -1.76 6.74
CA GLN A 73 0.62 -1.47 5.33
C GLN A 73 -0.51 -2.33 4.76
N GLN A 74 -0.55 -3.62 5.08
CA GLN A 74 -1.62 -4.52 4.64
C GLN A 74 -2.99 -4.12 5.21
N LEU A 75 -3.05 -3.75 6.50
CA LEU A 75 -4.28 -3.26 7.11
C LEU A 75 -4.73 -1.92 6.49
N ALA A 76 -3.81 -0.98 6.32
CA ALA A 76 -4.10 0.31 5.71
C ALA A 76 -4.55 0.16 4.24
N SER A 77 -3.95 -0.77 3.49
CA SER A 77 -4.36 -1.09 2.12
C SER A 77 -5.75 -1.70 2.06
N GLY A 78 -6.11 -2.56 3.00
CA GLY A 78 -7.46 -3.11 3.10
C GLY A 78 -8.53 -2.03 3.27
N ILE A 79 -8.28 -1.06 4.16
CA ILE A 79 -9.15 0.13 4.33
C ILE A 79 -9.20 0.93 3.04
N GLY A 80 -8.05 1.16 2.41
CA GLY A 80 -7.92 1.92 1.18
C GLY A 80 -8.70 1.31 0.02
N VAL A 81 -8.59 0.01 -0.21
CA VAL A 81 -9.38 -0.71 -1.24
C VAL A 81 -10.87 -0.56 -0.97
N GLY A 82 -11.30 -0.66 0.29
CA GLY A 82 -12.69 -0.41 0.67
C GLY A 82 -13.17 1.00 0.27
N ILE A 83 -12.36 2.04 0.49
CA ILE A 83 -12.65 3.41 0.06
C ILE A 83 -12.80 3.47 -1.46
N VAL A 84 -11.83 2.89 -2.21
CA VAL A 84 -11.84 2.92 -3.68
C VAL A 84 -13.10 2.26 -4.23
N VAL A 85 -13.44 1.06 -3.76
CA VAL A 85 -14.61 0.30 -4.24
C VAL A 85 -15.91 1.06 -4.02
N LEU A 86 -16.11 1.61 -2.83
CA LEU A 86 -17.35 2.32 -2.50
C LEU A 86 -17.41 3.70 -3.17
N ALA A 87 -16.35 4.49 -3.10
CA ALA A 87 -16.34 5.84 -3.61
C ALA A 87 -16.42 5.89 -5.15
N SER A 88 -15.79 4.95 -5.86
CA SER A 88 -15.86 4.87 -7.33
C SER A 88 -17.28 4.59 -7.85
N GLN A 89 -18.09 3.80 -7.11
CA GLN A 89 -19.48 3.52 -7.47
C GLN A 89 -20.34 4.79 -7.41
N TYR A 90 -20.15 5.63 -6.38
CA TYR A 90 -20.86 6.89 -6.25
C TYR A 90 -20.33 7.97 -7.20
N TRP A 91 -19.03 7.91 -7.51
CA TRP A 91 -18.43 8.79 -8.52
C TRP A 91 -19.05 8.56 -9.90
N GLY A 92 -19.24 7.32 -10.31
CA GLY A 92 -19.94 6.97 -11.56
C GLY A 92 -21.38 7.49 -11.63
N LYS A 93 -22.05 7.61 -10.48
CA LYS A 93 -23.40 8.18 -10.36
C LYS A 93 -23.43 9.71 -10.25
N LYS A 94 -22.26 10.37 -10.17
CA LYS A 94 -22.07 11.81 -9.93
C LYS A 94 -22.65 12.29 -8.58
N GLU A 95 -22.75 11.40 -7.59
CA GLU A 95 -23.21 11.70 -6.24
C GLU A 95 -22.02 12.00 -5.32
N THR A 96 -21.73 13.27 -5.06
CA THR A 96 -20.54 13.69 -4.28
C THR A 96 -20.73 13.61 -2.77
N ALA A 97 -21.96 13.73 -2.26
CA ALA A 97 -22.24 13.72 -0.83
C ALA A 97 -21.86 12.39 -0.13
N PRO A 98 -22.22 11.18 -0.65
CA PRO A 98 -21.78 9.92 -0.08
C PRO A 98 -20.26 9.73 -0.13
N ILE A 99 -19.59 10.19 -1.19
CA ILE A 99 -18.14 10.07 -1.37
C ILE A 99 -17.42 10.78 -0.22
N ARG A 100 -17.84 11.99 0.15
CA ARG A 100 -17.24 12.73 1.25
C ARG A 100 -17.36 11.99 2.59
N SER A 101 -18.48 11.34 2.83
CA SER A 101 -18.70 10.53 4.03
C SER A 101 -17.80 9.30 4.06
N ILE A 102 -17.66 8.59 2.92
CA ILE A 102 -16.81 7.41 2.77
C ILE A 102 -15.35 7.78 3.01
N ILE A 103 -14.86 8.85 2.40
CA ILE A 103 -13.49 9.33 2.57
C ILE A 103 -13.24 9.73 4.03
N SER A 104 -14.14 10.48 4.62
CA SER A 104 -14.02 10.91 6.03
C SER A 104 -13.97 9.71 6.99
N PHE A 105 -14.82 8.71 6.76
CA PHE A 105 -14.81 7.47 7.53
C PHE A 105 -13.51 6.69 7.34
N GLY A 106 -13.04 6.54 6.10
CA GLY A 106 -11.80 5.85 5.78
C GLY A 106 -10.57 6.49 6.41
N VAL A 107 -10.47 7.83 6.36
CA VAL A 107 -9.37 8.58 7.00
C VAL A 107 -9.41 8.43 8.53
N LYS A 108 -10.58 8.49 9.15
CA LYS A 108 -10.73 8.27 10.60
C LYS A 108 -10.34 6.86 11.01
N THR A 109 -10.75 5.85 10.24
CA THR A 109 -10.40 4.46 10.49
C THR A 109 -8.90 4.23 10.28
N GLY A 110 -8.32 4.81 9.23
CA GLY A 110 -6.87 4.78 9.00
C GLY A 110 -6.09 5.43 10.14
N LEU A 111 -6.52 6.61 10.60
CA LEU A 111 -5.94 7.29 11.76
C LEU A 111 -6.02 6.41 13.03
N LEU A 112 -7.16 5.79 13.28
CA LEU A 112 -7.35 4.90 14.43
C LEU A 112 -6.35 3.73 14.40
N VAL A 113 -6.20 3.08 13.25
CA VAL A 113 -5.25 1.98 13.07
C VAL A 113 -3.81 2.48 13.27
N GLY A 114 -3.44 3.61 12.69
CA GLY A 114 -2.12 4.23 12.88
C GLY A 114 -1.82 4.54 14.35
N VAL A 115 -2.79 5.09 15.08
CA VAL A 115 -2.65 5.40 16.52
C VAL A 115 -2.52 4.12 17.36
N ILE A 116 -3.27 3.07 17.05
CA ILE A 116 -3.17 1.77 17.75
C ILE A 116 -1.76 1.19 17.53
N PHE A 117 -1.27 1.14 16.29
CA PHE A 117 0.08 0.64 16.01
C PHE A 117 1.16 1.48 16.69
N PHE A 118 1.02 2.81 16.65
CA PHE A 118 1.91 3.71 17.38
C PHE A 118 1.91 3.39 18.88
N ALA A 119 0.75 3.31 19.52
CA ALA A 119 0.64 3.06 20.95
C ALA A 119 1.26 1.70 21.32
N VAL A 120 0.92 0.64 20.60
CA VAL A 120 1.45 -0.70 20.86
C VAL A 120 2.97 -0.75 20.69
N THR A 121 3.51 -0.18 19.62
CA THR A 121 4.95 -0.19 19.35
C THR A 121 5.75 0.77 20.25
N PHE A 122 5.13 1.86 20.71
CA PHE A 122 5.77 2.82 21.61
C PHE A 122 5.84 2.32 23.06
N PHE A 123 4.72 1.78 23.59
CA PHE A 123 4.66 1.31 24.98
C PHE A 123 5.25 -0.09 25.18
N PHE A 124 5.14 -0.96 24.18
CA PHE A 124 5.54 -2.36 24.27
C PHE A 124 6.53 -2.81 23.18
N PRO A 125 7.59 -2.05 22.86
CA PRO A 125 8.46 -2.34 21.72
C PRO A 125 9.16 -3.70 21.84
N SER A 126 9.69 -4.03 23.02
CA SER A 126 10.39 -5.30 23.25
C SER A 126 9.46 -6.52 23.16
N GLN A 127 8.22 -6.38 23.65
CA GLN A 127 7.23 -7.45 23.59
C GLN A 127 6.76 -7.72 22.16
N VAL A 128 6.55 -6.67 21.39
CA VAL A 128 6.17 -6.81 19.95
C VAL A 128 7.28 -7.51 19.18
N LEU A 129 8.54 -7.13 19.38
CA LEU A 129 9.68 -7.77 18.71
C LEU A 129 9.94 -9.19 19.23
N SER A 130 9.67 -9.48 20.50
CA SER A 130 9.82 -10.83 21.06
C SER A 130 8.82 -11.85 20.50
N LEU A 131 7.71 -11.39 19.90
CA LEU A 131 6.79 -12.26 19.14
C LEU A 131 7.42 -12.75 17.83
N LEU A 132 8.38 -12.01 17.27
CA LEU A 132 9.00 -12.31 15.98
C LEU A 132 10.35 -13.02 16.13
N THR A 133 11.08 -12.81 17.23
CA THR A 133 12.38 -13.45 17.49
C THR A 133 12.66 -13.66 18.97
N SER A 134 13.46 -14.66 19.29
CA SER A 134 13.95 -14.93 20.66
C SER A 134 15.35 -14.35 20.90
N ASP A 135 16.02 -13.83 19.90
CA ASP A 135 17.37 -13.27 20.04
C ASP A 135 17.35 -11.89 20.68
N LYS A 136 17.86 -11.82 21.92
CA LYS A 136 17.90 -10.58 22.72
C LYS A 136 18.76 -9.48 22.12
N ALA A 137 19.83 -9.83 21.39
CA ALA A 137 20.72 -8.85 20.76
C ALA A 137 19.99 -8.14 19.60
N THR A 138 19.34 -8.90 18.75
CA THR A 138 18.52 -8.38 17.65
C THR A 138 17.33 -7.55 18.14
N ILE A 139 16.67 -7.99 19.24
CA ILE A 139 15.58 -7.21 19.88
C ILE A 139 16.09 -5.86 20.36
N ALA A 140 17.26 -5.80 21.01
CA ALA A 140 17.81 -4.55 21.52
C ALA A 140 18.08 -3.51 20.41
N GLU A 141 18.63 -3.93 19.29
CA GLU A 141 18.82 -3.06 18.11
C GLU A 141 17.48 -2.68 17.44
N GLY A 142 16.58 -3.65 17.28
CA GLY A 142 15.25 -3.41 16.73
C GLY A 142 14.43 -2.40 17.56
N VAL A 143 14.52 -2.42 18.88
CA VAL A 143 13.85 -1.46 19.78
C VAL A 143 14.35 -0.03 19.55
N LYS A 144 15.64 0.16 19.34
CA LYS A 144 16.20 1.50 19.04
C LYS A 144 15.61 2.06 17.74
N TYR A 145 15.57 1.25 16.72
CA TYR A 145 15.02 1.60 15.42
C TYR A 145 13.49 1.81 15.47
N LEU A 146 12.76 0.91 16.13
CA LEU A 146 11.31 0.96 16.27
C LEU A 146 10.82 2.23 16.99
N LYS A 147 11.53 2.68 18.05
CA LYS A 147 11.20 3.92 18.77
C LYS A 147 11.25 5.17 17.91
N ILE A 148 12.09 5.20 16.90
CA ILE A 148 12.18 6.32 15.96
C ILE A 148 11.08 6.21 14.91
N ILE A 149 10.88 5.03 14.36
CA ILE A 149 9.95 4.80 13.25
C ILE A 149 8.48 4.81 13.69
N CYS A 150 8.15 4.44 14.93
CA CYS A 150 6.75 4.35 15.37
C CYS A 150 5.96 5.64 15.13
N PHE A 151 6.57 6.82 15.18
CA PHE A 151 5.93 8.10 14.88
C PHE A 151 5.45 8.19 13.42
N THR A 152 6.13 7.54 12.50
CA THR A 152 5.75 7.54 11.09
C THR A 152 4.48 6.73 10.82
N TYR A 153 4.09 5.81 11.71
CA TYR A 153 2.92 4.96 11.53
C TYR A 153 1.60 5.73 11.42
N ILE A 154 1.46 6.80 12.21
CA ILE A 154 0.29 7.68 12.17
C ILE A 154 0.24 8.41 10.84
N ILE A 155 1.37 9.04 10.45
CA ILE A 155 1.48 9.82 9.22
C ILE A 155 1.26 8.91 8.00
N PHE A 156 1.90 7.74 7.99
CA PHE A 156 1.77 6.74 6.92
C PHE A 156 0.32 6.30 6.73
N SER A 157 -0.39 5.97 7.82
CA SER A 157 -1.75 5.47 7.75
C SER A 157 -2.74 6.50 7.21
N VAL A 158 -2.60 7.77 7.62
CA VAL A 158 -3.40 8.90 7.11
C VAL A 158 -3.08 9.17 5.64
N SER A 159 -1.80 9.26 5.30
CA SER A 159 -1.34 9.49 3.91
C SER A 159 -1.85 8.41 2.96
N ASN A 160 -1.78 7.14 3.39
CA ASN A 160 -2.25 6.01 2.61
C ASN A 160 -3.78 6.10 2.35
N SER A 161 -4.57 6.42 3.39
CA SER A 161 -6.03 6.62 3.25
C SER A 161 -6.36 7.76 2.29
N LEU A 162 -5.60 8.85 2.31
CA LEU A 162 -5.76 9.98 1.38
C LEU A 162 -5.40 9.58 -0.06
N MET A 163 -4.31 8.83 -0.25
CA MET A 163 -3.90 8.34 -1.57
C MET A 163 -4.98 7.47 -2.22
N TYR A 164 -5.55 6.52 -1.48
CA TYR A 164 -6.67 5.71 -1.99
C TYR A 164 -7.92 6.54 -2.27
N SER A 165 -8.17 7.58 -1.47
CA SER A 165 -9.27 8.51 -1.69
C SER A 165 -9.12 9.25 -3.02
N LEU A 166 -7.91 9.69 -3.36
CA LEU A 166 -7.62 10.34 -4.65
C LEU A 166 -7.73 9.36 -5.82
N GLN A 167 -7.31 8.11 -5.64
CA GLN A 167 -7.48 7.08 -6.66
C GLN A 167 -8.95 6.79 -6.98
N SER A 168 -9.84 6.89 -5.99
CA SER A 168 -11.27 6.63 -6.17
C SER A 168 -11.98 7.64 -7.07
N ILE A 169 -11.41 8.83 -7.26
CA ILE A 169 -11.98 9.97 -8.02
C ILE A 169 -11.28 10.12 -9.39
N GLU A 170 -10.69 9.04 -9.93
CA GLU A 170 -9.96 9.02 -11.20
C GLU A 170 -8.78 10.02 -11.33
N THR A 171 -8.36 10.63 -10.24
CA THR A 171 -7.17 11.48 -10.20
C THR A 171 -5.88 10.66 -9.99
N ALA A 172 -5.74 9.55 -10.75
CA ALA A 172 -4.54 8.70 -10.72
C ALA A 172 -3.25 9.50 -11.05
N ALA A 173 -3.38 10.59 -11.80
CA ALA A 173 -2.27 11.49 -12.11
C ALA A 173 -1.59 12.06 -10.85
N VAL A 174 -2.34 12.35 -9.78
CA VAL A 174 -1.77 12.88 -8.53
C VAL A 174 -0.91 11.84 -7.83
N GLY A 175 -1.34 10.58 -7.81
CA GLY A 175 -0.54 9.47 -7.25
C GLY A 175 0.77 9.28 -8.02
N THR A 176 0.73 9.40 -9.34
CA THR A 176 1.91 9.30 -10.20
C THR A 176 2.90 10.43 -9.94
N VAL A 177 2.41 11.67 -9.83
CA VAL A 177 3.26 12.85 -9.53
C VAL A 177 3.91 12.72 -8.15
N MET A 178 3.16 12.28 -7.12
CA MET A 178 3.72 12.03 -5.79
C MET A 178 4.79 10.95 -5.78
N SER A 179 4.56 9.83 -6.49
CA SER A 179 5.55 8.75 -6.59
C SER A 179 6.83 9.23 -7.30
N ILE A 180 6.71 9.99 -8.38
CA ILE A 180 7.87 10.55 -9.09
C ILE A 180 8.63 11.54 -8.18
N SER A 181 7.93 12.39 -7.43
CA SER A 181 8.57 13.31 -6.49
C SER A 181 9.37 12.60 -5.41
N THR A 182 8.87 11.44 -4.92
CA THR A 182 9.56 10.63 -3.90
C THR A 182 10.83 9.97 -4.43
N ILE A 183 10.88 9.67 -5.73
CA ILE A 183 12.07 9.07 -6.37
C ILE A 183 13.15 10.13 -6.64
N CYS A 184 12.75 11.41 -6.80
CA CYS A 184 13.68 12.51 -7.07
C CYS A 184 14.34 13.12 -5.81
N ILE A 185 13.91 12.72 -4.60
CA ILE A 185 14.47 13.13 -3.31
C ILE A 185 15.37 12.04 -2.75
#